data_f281b0266ef9197cc64bfd93aa2d4d95
#
_entry.id   f281b0266ef9197cc64bfd93aa2d4d95
#
_cell.length_a   1.000
_cell.length_b   1.000
_cell.length_c   1.000
_cell.angle_alpha   90.00
_cell.angle_beta   90.00
_cell.angle_gamma   90.00
#
_symmetry.space_group_name_H-M   'P 1'
#
loop_
_entity.id
_entity.type
_entity.pdbx_description
1 polymer ?
#
loop_
_entity_poly.entity_id
_entity_poly.type
_entity_poly.pdbx_seq_one_letter_code
_entity_poly.pdbx_strand_id
1 'polypeptide(L)'
;MKVKSDFILREVAGSYVVVPVNDLTMDFNGMINLNETGAFLFELLQKGAEKSELVSRMLEEYEVTAEKAEADIDKFIQKLKDADVLEQ
;
A
#
# COMPACT_ATOMS: atom_id res chain seq x y z
N MET A 1 -3.53 -10.70 -3.13
CA MET A 1 -2.55 -10.04 -2.24
C MET A 1 -3.28 -9.34 -1.11
N LYS A 2 -2.70 -9.36 0.04
CA LYS A 2 -3.30 -8.72 1.21
C LYS A 2 -2.21 -8.21 2.14
N VAL A 3 -2.46 -7.06 2.75
CA VAL A 3 -1.57 -6.49 3.77
C VAL A 3 -1.72 -7.30 5.05
N LYS A 4 -0.61 -7.54 5.74
CA LYS A 4 -0.64 -8.22 7.04
C LYS A 4 -1.45 -7.40 8.03
N SER A 5 -2.22 -8.07 8.87
CA SER A 5 -3.10 -7.40 9.84
C SER A 5 -2.32 -6.61 10.91
N ASP A 6 -1.02 -6.84 11.01
CA ASP A 6 -0.17 -6.15 11.99
C ASP A 6 0.17 -4.72 11.56
N PHE A 7 -0.23 -4.31 10.37
CA PHE A 7 0.08 -2.97 9.85
C PHE A 7 -1.18 -2.20 9.60
N ILE A 8 -1.15 -0.91 9.94
CA ILE A 8 -2.27 -0.02 9.71
C ILE A 8 -1.80 1.24 8.99
N LEU A 9 -2.75 1.91 8.36
CA LEU A 9 -2.51 3.18 7.70
C LEU A 9 -2.97 4.30 8.63
N ARG A 10 -2.12 5.30 8.82
CA ARG A 10 -2.47 6.48 9.59
C ARG A 10 -2.26 7.73 8.76
N GLU A 11 -3.10 8.72 8.97
CA GLU A 11 -2.92 10.03 8.39
C GLU A 11 -2.44 10.97 9.49
N VAL A 12 -1.30 11.61 9.26
CA VAL A 12 -0.69 12.52 10.22
C VAL A 12 -0.33 13.80 9.48
N ALA A 13 -0.97 14.90 9.83
CA ALA A 13 -0.68 16.22 9.27
C ALA A 13 -0.69 16.23 7.73
N GLY A 14 -1.67 15.56 7.13
CA GLY A 14 -1.80 15.52 5.68
C GLY A 14 -0.93 14.49 4.98
N SER A 15 -0.16 13.74 5.73
CA SER A 15 0.69 12.68 5.20
C SER A 15 0.15 11.32 5.62
N TYR A 16 0.42 10.30 4.80
CA TYR A 16 -0.02 8.95 5.10
C TYR A 16 1.17 8.09 5.46
N VAL A 17 1.06 7.33 6.54
CA VAL A 17 2.13 6.45 6.99
C VAL A 17 1.59 5.07 7.34
N VAL A 18 2.37 4.04 7.04
CA VAL A 18 2.08 2.67 7.44
C VAL A 18 2.88 2.39 8.70
N VAL A 19 2.21 1.95 9.74
CA VAL A 19 2.86 1.67 11.02
C VAL A 19 2.45 0.30 11.54
N PRO A 20 3.34 -0.38 12.26
CA PRO A 20 2.96 -1.64 12.92
C PRO A 20 2.14 -1.34 14.19
N VAL A 21 1.25 -2.28 14.55
CA VAL A 21 0.33 -2.07 15.67
C VAL A 21 0.70 -2.84 16.93
N ASN A 22 1.80 -3.59 16.90
CA ASN A 22 2.20 -4.38 18.05
C ASN A 22 3.74 -4.42 18.19
N ASP A 23 4.25 -5.35 18.98
CA ASP A 23 5.67 -5.41 19.30
C ASP A 23 6.59 -5.75 18.13
N LEU A 24 6.04 -5.93 16.94
CA LEU A 24 6.84 -6.09 15.73
C LEU A 24 7.66 -4.86 15.43
N THR A 25 7.38 -3.76 16.11
CA THR A 25 8.14 -2.51 15.95
C THR A 25 9.64 -2.70 16.11
N MET A 26 10.06 -3.72 16.82
CA MET A 26 11.49 -3.96 17.04
C MET A 26 12.20 -4.36 15.75
N ASP A 27 11.48 -5.00 14.84
CA ASP A 27 12.05 -5.46 13.57
C ASP A 27 11.71 -4.53 12.40
N PHE A 28 10.88 -3.54 12.65
CA PHE A 28 10.44 -2.62 11.61
C PHE A 28 11.14 -1.28 11.80
N ASN A 29 12.12 -1.04 10.94
CA ASN A 29 12.95 0.16 11.05
C ASN A 29 12.31 1.35 10.35
N GLY A 30 11.43 2.04 11.06
CA GLY A 30 10.84 3.27 10.58
C GLY A 30 9.43 3.09 10.09
N MET A 31 8.96 4.09 9.36
CA MET A 31 7.60 4.15 8.83
C MET A 31 7.67 4.21 7.32
N ILE A 32 6.68 3.64 6.67
CA ILE A 32 6.56 3.75 5.22
C ILE A 32 5.64 4.93 4.93
N ASN A 33 6.17 5.93 4.24
CA ASN A 33 5.39 7.10 3.84
C ASN A 33 4.72 6.82 2.51
N LEU A 34 3.44 7.13 2.41
CA LEU A 34 2.68 6.95 1.19
C LEU A 34 2.08 8.27 0.75
N ASN A 35 1.96 8.45 -0.57
CA ASN A 35 1.19 9.55 -1.10
C ASN A 35 -0.29 9.13 -1.13
N GLU A 36 -1.15 10.01 -1.59
CA GLU A 36 -2.59 9.75 -1.65
C GLU A 36 -2.90 8.48 -2.45
N THR A 37 -2.25 8.29 -3.59
CA THR A 37 -2.46 7.11 -4.42
C THR A 37 -2.02 5.84 -3.69
N GLY A 38 -0.88 5.89 -3.02
CA GLY A 38 -0.40 4.77 -2.23
C GLY A 38 -1.35 4.40 -1.11
N ALA A 39 -1.91 5.40 -0.44
CA ALA A 39 -2.90 5.17 0.62
C ALA A 39 -4.14 4.48 0.06
N PHE A 40 -4.61 4.92 -1.09
CA PHE A 40 -5.74 4.33 -1.78
C PHE A 40 -5.50 2.83 -2.06
N LEU A 41 -4.33 2.52 -2.62
CA LEU A 41 -3.97 1.14 -2.92
C LEU A 41 -3.82 0.30 -1.64
N PHE A 42 -3.25 0.90 -0.61
CA PHE A 42 -3.07 0.21 0.67
C PHE A 42 -4.41 -0.21 1.26
N GLU A 43 -5.39 0.68 1.22
CA GLU A 43 -6.73 0.37 1.74
C GLU A 43 -7.36 -0.80 0.99
N LEU A 44 -7.18 -0.86 -0.33
CA LEU A 44 -7.68 -1.98 -1.11
C LEU A 44 -6.99 -3.29 -0.71
N LEU A 45 -5.69 -3.23 -0.47
CA LEU A 45 -4.92 -4.40 -0.07
C LEU A 45 -5.21 -4.84 1.37
N GLN A 46 -5.72 -3.94 2.21
CA GLN A 46 -6.15 -4.32 3.55
C GLN A 46 -7.33 -5.30 3.49
N LYS A 47 -8.16 -5.14 2.47
CA LYS A 47 -9.30 -6.04 2.24
C LYS A 47 -8.92 -7.25 1.41
N GLY A 48 -7.80 -7.17 0.72
CA GLY A 48 -7.35 -8.20 -0.21
C GLY A 48 -7.75 -7.84 -1.63
N ALA A 49 -6.78 -7.84 -2.54
CA ALA A 49 -7.02 -7.50 -3.94
C ALA A 49 -5.90 -8.08 -4.81
N GLU A 50 -6.23 -8.38 -6.04
CA GLU A 50 -5.25 -8.78 -7.03
C GLU A 50 -4.75 -7.55 -7.78
N LYS A 51 -3.61 -7.68 -8.44
CA LYS A 51 -3.04 -6.57 -9.21
C LYS A 51 -4.04 -6.03 -10.23
N SER A 52 -4.75 -6.92 -10.92
CA SER A 52 -5.73 -6.50 -11.94
C SER A 52 -6.83 -5.63 -11.34
N GLU A 53 -7.25 -5.94 -10.12
CA GLU A 53 -8.26 -5.16 -9.43
C GLU A 53 -7.70 -3.79 -9.05
N LEU A 54 -6.45 -3.74 -8.60
CA LEU A 54 -5.80 -2.47 -8.27
C LEU A 54 -5.71 -1.56 -9.48
N VAL A 55 -5.36 -2.12 -10.64
CA VAL A 55 -5.29 -1.36 -11.88
C VAL A 55 -6.67 -0.81 -12.23
N SER A 56 -7.70 -1.66 -12.19
CA SER A 56 -9.07 -1.26 -12.51
C SER A 56 -9.55 -0.12 -11.61
N ARG A 57 -9.29 -0.24 -10.31
CA ARG A 57 -9.73 0.77 -9.36
C ARG A 57 -8.98 2.08 -9.55
N MET A 58 -7.69 2.02 -9.88
CA MET A 58 -6.92 3.22 -10.17
C MET A 58 -7.46 3.96 -11.39
N LEU A 59 -7.84 3.20 -12.42
CA LEU A 59 -8.38 3.81 -13.64
C LEU A 59 -9.74 4.45 -13.40
N GLU A 60 -10.50 3.95 -12.42
CA GLU A 60 -11.78 4.55 -12.06
C GLU A 60 -11.63 5.86 -11.27
N GLU A 61 -10.61 5.92 -10.40
CA GLU A 61 -10.44 7.04 -9.47
C GLU A 61 -9.52 8.14 -10.00
N TYR A 62 -8.61 7.82 -10.89
CA TYR A 62 -7.59 8.76 -11.34
C TYR A 62 -7.52 8.80 -12.87
N GLU A 63 -7.14 9.95 -13.39
CA GLU A 63 -6.93 10.10 -14.84
C GLU A 63 -5.51 9.66 -15.18
N VAL A 64 -5.32 8.35 -15.31
CA VAL A 64 -4.02 7.77 -15.66
C VAL A 64 -4.22 6.72 -16.73
N THR A 65 -3.13 6.45 -17.48
CA THR A 65 -3.17 5.36 -18.47
C THR A 65 -2.99 4.03 -17.75
N ALA A 66 -3.41 2.94 -18.38
CA ALA A 66 -3.22 1.61 -17.83
C ALA A 66 -1.73 1.31 -17.61
N GLU A 67 -0.88 1.73 -18.54
CA GLU A 67 0.56 1.51 -18.43
C GLU A 67 1.14 2.20 -17.20
N LYS A 68 0.72 3.45 -16.97
CA LYS A 68 1.20 4.19 -15.81
C LYS A 68 0.69 3.57 -14.52
N ALA A 69 -0.59 3.17 -14.50
CA ALA A 69 -1.17 2.53 -13.33
C ALA A 69 -0.43 1.25 -12.97
N GLU A 70 -0.14 0.40 -13.97
CA GLU A 70 0.60 -0.82 -13.74
C GLU A 70 2.00 -0.56 -13.20
N ALA A 71 2.70 0.42 -13.76
CA ALA A 71 4.04 0.75 -13.32
C ALA A 71 4.04 1.24 -11.87
N ASP A 72 3.10 2.11 -11.53
CA ASP A 72 3.00 2.65 -10.18
C ASP A 72 2.63 1.56 -9.17
N ILE A 73 1.72 0.68 -9.56
CA ILE A 73 1.29 -0.44 -8.71
C ILE A 73 2.43 -1.41 -8.48
N ASP A 74 3.20 -1.74 -9.53
CA ASP A 74 4.34 -2.63 -9.40
C ASP A 74 5.37 -2.08 -8.41
N LYS A 75 5.66 -0.79 -8.50
CA LYS A 75 6.59 -0.15 -7.57
C LYS A 75 6.07 -0.18 -6.15
N PHE A 76 4.78 0.07 -6.00
CA PHE A 76 4.13 0.08 -4.68
C PHE A 76 4.18 -1.32 -4.05
N ILE A 77 3.81 -2.34 -4.82
CA ILE A 77 3.83 -3.71 -4.35
C ILE A 77 5.25 -4.13 -3.95
N GLN A 78 6.24 -3.76 -4.78
CA GLN A 78 7.63 -4.08 -4.47
C GLN A 78 8.08 -3.42 -3.17
N LYS A 79 7.68 -2.17 -2.96
CA LYS A 79 7.98 -1.46 -1.72
C LYS A 79 7.42 -2.19 -0.51
N LEU A 80 6.17 -2.65 -0.61
CA LEU A 80 5.55 -3.39 0.49
C LEU A 80 6.20 -4.75 0.72
N LYS A 81 6.59 -5.42 -0.36
CA LYS A 81 7.30 -6.72 -0.25
C LYS A 81 8.65 -6.53 0.44
N ASP A 82 9.38 -5.50 0.05
CA ASP A 82 10.69 -5.21 0.63
C ASP A 82 10.60 -4.92 2.12
N ALA A 83 9.49 -4.34 2.55
CA ALA A 83 9.26 -4.02 3.95
C ALA A 83 8.55 -5.17 4.71
N ASP A 84 8.26 -6.27 4.01
CA ASP A 84 7.59 -7.44 4.59
C ASP A 84 6.21 -7.12 5.16
N VAL A 85 5.47 -6.29 4.45
CA VAL A 85 4.13 -5.84 4.86
C VAL A 85 3.02 -6.69 4.24
N LEU A 86 3.31 -7.36 3.12
CA LEU A 86 2.31 -8.17 2.44
C LEU A 86 2.34 -9.62 2.93
N GLU A 87 1.14 -10.22 3.02
CA GLU A 87 1.03 -11.65 3.27
C GLU A 87 1.47 -12.40 2.02
N GLN A 88 2.10 -13.53 2.24
CA GLN A 88 2.53 -14.39 1.15
C GLN A 88 1.40 -15.24 0.63
#